data_b5bfdef0874c5a8cebf68219c1003a2d
#
_entry.id   b5bfdef0874c5a8cebf68219c1003a2d
#
_cell.length_a   1.000
_cell.length_b   1.000
_cell.length_c   1.000
_cell.angle_alpha   90.00
_cell.angle_beta   90.00
_cell.angle_gamma   90.00
#
_symmetry.space_group_name_H-M   'P 1'
#
loop_
_entity.id
_entity.type
_entity.pdbx_description
1 polymer ?
#
loop_
_entity_poly.entity_id
_entity_poly.type
_entity_poly.pdbx_seq_one_letter_code
_entity_poly.pdbx_strand_id
1 'polypeptide(L)'
;MNLFTAENWKDYELLDCGDLEKLERFGNIVLRRPEPQALWQKQYSEQEWNKLADVKFIQKGSHAGEWKKNKPIADKWKIGYNYGDLSIKFNLSLTSFKHVGIFPEQALNWDFIFNTVKKLEVEQPRILNLFAYTGGASLAAKAAGGDVTHVDSIKQVINWSRENMESSNLKDIRWVVEDALKFVKREVKRGKKYNGIILDPPAYGIGTNGERWKLEDSINEILADISNLLDEKHFLVLNVYSLGLSPLILENLIQTNFRNVENLDLGEVYLNAQSGIKLPLGILARFNNINP
;
A
#
# COMPACT_ATOMS: atom_id res chain seq x y z
N MET A 1 16.99 11.84 8.42
CA MET A 1 15.72 11.18 8.09
C MET A 1 15.92 10.46 6.77
N ASN A 2 15.63 9.17 6.73
CA ASN A 2 15.76 8.41 5.49
C ASN A 2 14.58 8.74 4.55
N LEU A 3 14.85 8.69 3.24
CA LEU A 3 13.85 8.88 2.21
C LEU A 3 13.78 7.61 1.35
N PHE A 4 12.58 7.11 1.13
CA PHE A 4 12.33 5.87 0.40
C PHE A 4 11.44 6.12 -0.82
N THR A 5 11.80 5.54 -1.95
CA THR A 5 11.00 5.60 -3.17
C THR A 5 11.10 4.31 -3.95
N ALA A 6 10.06 3.99 -4.71
CA ALA A 6 10.12 2.94 -5.70
C ALA A 6 10.79 3.47 -6.98
N GLU A 7 11.74 2.72 -7.51
CA GLU A 7 12.45 3.08 -8.73
C GLU A 7 12.05 2.16 -9.90
N ASN A 8 12.16 2.68 -11.13
CA ASN A 8 12.10 1.90 -12.37
C ASN A 8 10.80 1.13 -12.67
N TRP A 9 9.64 1.69 -12.34
CA TRP A 9 8.38 1.09 -12.75
C TRP A 9 7.95 1.57 -14.16
N LYS A 10 8.02 0.71 -15.16
CA LYS A 10 7.72 1.07 -16.57
C LYS A 10 6.27 1.50 -16.80
N ASP A 11 5.32 0.86 -16.14
CA ASP A 11 3.89 1.11 -16.34
C ASP A 11 3.32 2.21 -15.43
N TYR A 12 4.14 2.79 -14.57
CA TYR A 12 3.73 3.91 -13.72
C TYR A 12 4.75 5.05 -13.77
N GLU A 13 4.26 6.28 -13.70
CA GLU A 13 5.08 7.47 -13.62
C GLU A 13 4.30 8.65 -13.04
N LEU A 14 4.86 9.34 -12.07
CA LEU A 14 4.38 10.65 -11.64
C LEU A 14 4.98 11.70 -12.58
N LEU A 15 4.13 12.37 -13.36
CA LEU A 15 4.58 13.37 -14.34
C LEU A 15 4.83 14.72 -13.67
N ASP A 16 3.87 15.19 -12.85
CA ASP A 16 3.95 16.44 -12.11
C ASP A 16 3.00 16.41 -10.91
N CYS A 17 3.22 17.27 -9.91
CA CYS A 17 2.32 17.47 -8.79
C CYS A 17 2.43 18.90 -8.26
N GLY A 18 1.32 19.45 -7.79
CA GLY A 18 1.20 20.80 -7.24
C GLY A 18 -0.23 21.28 -7.24
N ASP A 19 -0.49 22.41 -6.59
CA ASP A 19 -1.81 23.02 -6.46
C ASP A 19 -2.90 22.02 -6.01
N LEU A 20 -2.55 21.15 -5.05
CA LEU A 20 -3.41 20.08 -4.50
C LEU A 20 -3.83 19.01 -5.52
N GLU A 21 -3.08 18.83 -6.60
CA GLU A 21 -3.33 17.83 -7.64
C GLU A 21 -2.05 17.08 -7.99
N LYS A 22 -2.22 15.90 -8.61
CA LYS A 22 -1.15 15.13 -9.23
C LYS A 22 -1.55 14.64 -10.61
N LEU A 23 -0.56 14.57 -11.50
CA LEU A 23 -0.67 14.08 -12.86
C LEU A 23 0.18 12.82 -12.98
N GLU A 24 -0.46 11.68 -13.24
CA GLU A 24 0.17 10.36 -13.19
C GLU A 24 -0.18 9.53 -14.42
N ARG A 25 0.79 8.79 -14.92
CA ARG A 25 0.60 7.81 -16.00
C ARG A 25 0.50 6.39 -15.43
N PHE A 26 -0.55 5.66 -15.80
CA PHE A 26 -0.75 4.24 -15.49
C PHE A 26 -0.91 3.45 -16.80
N GLY A 27 0.12 2.77 -17.23
CA GLY A 27 0.22 2.19 -18.56
C GLY A 27 0.19 3.29 -19.63
N ASN A 28 -0.85 3.31 -20.44
CA ASN A 28 -1.05 4.31 -21.49
C ASN A 28 -2.07 5.41 -21.12
N ILE A 29 -2.54 5.43 -19.86
CA ILE A 29 -3.59 6.37 -19.42
C ILE A 29 -2.99 7.37 -18.42
N VAL A 30 -3.20 8.64 -18.69
CA VAL A 30 -2.77 9.75 -17.82
C VAL A 30 -3.96 10.27 -17.02
N LEU A 31 -3.83 10.18 -15.70
CA LEU A 31 -4.84 10.60 -14.73
C LEU A 31 -4.46 11.93 -14.09
N ARG A 32 -5.41 12.84 -13.95
CA ARG A 32 -5.32 14.04 -13.11
C ARG A 32 -6.21 13.85 -11.89
N ARG A 33 -5.63 13.84 -10.68
CA ARG A 33 -6.34 13.53 -9.43
C ARG A 33 -6.02 14.52 -8.32
N PRO A 34 -6.91 14.73 -7.33
CA PRO A 34 -6.61 15.47 -6.12
C PRO A 34 -5.49 14.82 -5.29
N GLU A 35 -4.53 15.63 -4.83
CA GLU A 35 -3.47 15.24 -3.91
C GLU A 35 -3.25 16.33 -2.85
N PRO A 36 -3.84 16.19 -1.67
CA PRO A 36 -3.80 17.22 -0.62
C PRO A 36 -2.40 17.57 -0.11
N GLN A 37 -1.42 16.68 -0.28
CA GLN A 37 -0.05 16.95 0.15
C GLN A 37 0.74 17.82 -0.83
N ALA A 38 0.29 17.97 -2.08
CA ALA A 38 0.95 18.78 -3.11
C ALA A 38 0.63 20.27 -2.95
N LEU A 39 1.12 20.90 -1.88
CA LEU A 39 0.83 22.28 -1.51
C LEU A 39 1.59 23.34 -2.34
N TRP A 40 2.61 22.97 -3.06
CA TRP A 40 3.42 23.81 -3.92
C TRP A 40 2.77 24.01 -5.30
N GLN A 41 3.32 24.93 -6.09
CA GLN A 41 2.84 25.18 -7.44
C GLN A 41 3.27 24.07 -8.41
N LYS A 42 2.44 23.75 -9.38
CA LYS A 42 2.76 22.86 -10.51
C LYS A 42 4.00 23.38 -11.25
N GLN A 43 4.80 22.45 -11.76
CA GLN A 43 5.95 22.77 -12.60
C GLN A 43 5.56 22.90 -14.08
N TYR A 44 4.61 22.09 -14.54
CA TYR A 44 4.05 22.23 -15.87
C TYR A 44 2.87 23.21 -15.87
N SER A 45 2.68 23.91 -16.98
CA SER A 45 1.57 24.83 -17.16
C SER A 45 0.22 24.09 -17.14
N GLU A 46 -0.85 24.81 -16.82
CA GLU A 46 -2.22 24.25 -16.87
C GLU A 46 -2.60 23.77 -18.29
N GLN A 47 -2.04 24.38 -19.33
CA GLN A 47 -2.24 23.94 -20.72
C GLN A 47 -1.59 22.59 -20.98
N GLU A 48 -0.38 22.33 -20.48
CA GLU A 48 0.31 21.05 -20.56
C GLU A 48 -0.42 19.98 -19.79
N TRP A 49 -0.86 20.28 -18.57
CA TRP A 49 -1.67 19.35 -17.76
C TRP A 49 -2.94 18.93 -18.51
N ASN A 50 -3.67 19.88 -19.10
CA ASN A 50 -4.91 19.59 -19.85
C ASN A 50 -4.65 18.82 -21.15
N LYS A 51 -3.50 19.03 -21.81
CA LYS A 51 -3.10 18.29 -23.01
C LYS A 51 -2.71 16.85 -22.67
N LEU A 52 -1.98 16.65 -21.58
CA LEU A 52 -1.49 15.34 -21.14
C LEU A 52 -2.60 14.49 -20.55
N ALA A 53 -3.45 15.05 -19.68
CA ALA A 53 -4.48 14.30 -18.98
C ALA A 53 -5.52 13.68 -19.92
N ASP A 54 -5.64 12.35 -19.86
CA ASP A 54 -6.70 11.63 -20.57
C ASP A 54 -8.04 11.68 -19.81
N VAL A 55 -7.95 11.74 -18.49
CA VAL A 55 -9.10 11.80 -17.59
C VAL A 55 -8.78 12.57 -16.31
N LYS A 56 -9.76 13.34 -15.83
CA LYS A 56 -9.67 14.11 -14.58
C LYS A 56 -10.72 13.63 -13.59
N PHE A 57 -10.33 13.44 -12.33
CA PHE A 57 -11.26 13.23 -11.24
C PHE A 57 -11.83 14.55 -10.74
N ILE A 58 -13.14 14.67 -10.74
CA ILE A 58 -13.89 15.82 -10.21
C ILE A 58 -14.49 15.41 -8.87
N GLN A 59 -13.96 15.95 -7.80
CA GLN A 59 -14.44 15.64 -6.45
C GLN A 59 -15.83 16.25 -6.22
N LYS A 60 -16.75 15.42 -5.72
CA LYS A 60 -18.10 15.81 -5.31
C LYS A 60 -18.29 15.47 -3.83
N GLY A 61 -18.10 16.45 -2.95
CA GLY A 61 -18.13 16.21 -1.51
C GLY A 61 -16.83 15.62 -0.95
N SER A 62 -16.89 15.05 0.27
CA SER A 62 -15.70 14.62 1.01
C SER A 62 -15.09 13.30 0.53
N HIS A 63 -15.87 12.38 -0.03
CA HIS A 63 -15.43 11.00 -0.28
C HIS A 63 -15.72 10.46 -1.68
N ALA A 64 -16.55 11.11 -2.48
CA ALA A 64 -16.94 10.63 -3.79
C ALA A 64 -16.72 11.68 -4.87
N GLY A 65 -16.72 11.24 -6.13
CA GLY A 65 -16.58 12.10 -7.29
C GLY A 65 -16.90 11.36 -8.57
N GLU A 66 -16.58 12.00 -9.68
CA GLU A 66 -16.74 11.44 -11.02
C GLU A 66 -15.49 11.67 -11.87
N TRP A 67 -15.29 10.78 -12.83
CA TRP A 67 -14.22 10.88 -13.80
C TRP A 67 -14.73 11.58 -15.08
N LYS A 68 -14.17 12.74 -15.37
CA LYS A 68 -14.39 13.44 -16.62
C LYS A 68 -13.32 13.03 -17.62
N LYS A 69 -13.71 12.29 -18.66
CA LYS A 69 -12.81 11.88 -19.75
C LYS A 69 -12.59 13.03 -20.72
N ASN A 70 -11.32 13.31 -21.01
CA ASN A 70 -10.91 14.26 -22.05
C ASN A 70 -10.65 13.53 -23.38
N LYS A 71 -10.32 12.23 -23.32
CA LYS A 71 -10.07 11.36 -24.47
C LYS A 71 -10.86 10.05 -24.32
N PRO A 72 -11.16 9.34 -25.42
CA PRO A 72 -11.80 8.04 -25.34
C PRO A 72 -10.84 7.01 -24.71
N ILE A 73 -11.11 6.63 -23.47
CA ILE A 73 -10.36 5.62 -22.72
C ILE A 73 -11.28 4.57 -22.12
N ALA A 74 -10.78 3.37 -21.91
CA ALA A 74 -11.49 2.32 -21.19
C ALA A 74 -11.62 2.66 -19.71
N ASP A 75 -12.73 2.23 -19.08
CA ASP A 75 -12.92 2.38 -17.62
C ASP A 75 -12.08 1.37 -16.83
N LYS A 76 -11.64 0.30 -17.47
CA LYS A 76 -10.79 -0.74 -16.88
C LYS A 76 -9.62 -1.03 -17.79
N TRP A 77 -8.45 -1.17 -17.20
CA TRP A 77 -7.21 -1.56 -17.91
C TRP A 77 -6.27 -2.32 -16.98
N LYS A 78 -5.17 -2.81 -17.51
CA LYS A 78 -4.18 -3.57 -16.74
C LYS A 78 -2.83 -2.89 -16.82
N ILE A 79 -2.07 -2.99 -15.73
CA ILE A 79 -0.65 -2.64 -15.68
C ILE A 79 0.14 -3.77 -15.02
N GLY A 80 1.43 -3.84 -15.30
CA GLY A 80 2.36 -4.78 -14.71
C GLY A 80 3.36 -4.11 -13.79
N TYR A 81 3.87 -4.86 -12.84
CA TYR A 81 5.04 -4.52 -12.04
C TYR A 81 6.04 -5.68 -12.12
N ASN A 82 7.31 -5.37 -12.43
CA ASN A 82 8.37 -6.36 -12.52
C ASN A 82 9.60 -5.87 -11.74
N TYR A 83 10.14 -6.75 -10.88
CA TYR A 83 11.34 -6.52 -10.12
C TYR A 83 12.09 -7.85 -9.93
N GLY A 84 13.26 -8.01 -10.57
CA GLY A 84 13.92 -9.31 -10.61
C GLY A 84 12.97 -10.41 -11.11
N ASP A 85 12.78 -11.45 -10.31
CA ASP A 85 11.85 -12.55 -10.60
C ASP A 85 10.39 -12.23 -10.21
N LEU A 86 10.13 -11.13 -9.52
CA LEU A 86 8.76 -10.71 -9.20
C LEU A 86 8.08 -10.17 -10.45
N SER A 87 6.94 -10.76 -10.81
CA SER A 87 6.07 -10.28 -11.90
C SER A 87 4.62 -10.36 -11.44
N ILE A 88 4.00 -9.21 -11.23
CA ILE A 88 2.61 -9.09 -10.79
C ILE A 88 1.83 -8.12 -11.68
N LYS A 89 0.52 -8.34 -11.78
CA LYS A 89 -0.37 -7.55 -12.63
C LYS A 89 -1.54 -7.02 -11.82
N PHE A 90 -1.93 -5.81 -12.15
CA PHE A 90 -3.04 -5.11 -11.52
C PHE A 90 -4.12 -4.77 -12.54
N ASN A 91 -5.35 -5.07 -12.20
CA ASN A 91 -6.53 -4.58 -12.89
C ASN A 91 -6.89 -3.23 -12.30
N LEU A 92 -6.87 -2.18 -13.07
CA LEU A 92 -7.22 -0.83 -12.65
C LEU A 92 -8.61 -0.46 -13.17
N SER A 93 -9.31 0.41 -12.42
CA SER A 93 -10.66 0.85 -12.79
C SER A 93 -10.92 2.28 -12.33
N LEU A 94 -11.60 3.05 -13.17
CA LEU A 94 -12.21 4.32 -12.76
C LEU A 94 -13.43 4.01 -11.88
N THR A 95 -13.32 4.32 -10.60
CA THR A 95 -14.37 4.08 -9.60
C THR A 95 -15.07 5.39 -9.21
N SER A 96 -16.06 5.34 -8.32
CA SER A 96 -16.64 6.56 -7.73
C SER A 96 -15.69 7.32 -6.79
N PHE A 97 -14.49 6.76 -6.54
CA PHE A 97 -13.44 7.36 -5.73
C PHE A 97 -12.26 7.79 -6.61
N LYS A 98 -11.37 8.63 -6.07
CA LYS A 98 -10.15 9.06 -6.76
C LYS A 98 -9.11 7.93 -6.95
N HIS A 99 -9.24 6.83 -6.21
CA HIS A 99 -8.32 5.69 -6.27
C HIS A 99 -8.72 4.71 -7.37
N VAL A 100 -7.73 4.23 -8.12
CA VAL A 100 -7.94 3.38 -9.30
C VAL A 100 -7.56 1.91 -9.08
N GLY A 101 -7.30 1.54 -7.82
CA GLY A 101 -7.00 0.16 -7.44
C GLY A 101 -5.52 -0.10 -7.14
N ILE A 102 -4.70 0.93 -7.00
CA ILE A 102 -3.29 0.76 -6.65
C ILE A 102 -2.74 2.02 -5.99
N PHE A 103 -1.73 1.82 -5.14
CA PHE A 103 -0.88 2.84 -4.53
C PHE A 103 0.56 2.60 -4.99
N PRO A 104 1.03 3.38 -5.98
CA PRO A 104 2.33 3.13 -6.61
C PRO A 104 3.53 3.21 -5.68
N GLU A 105 3.45 4.06 -4.69
CA GLU A 105 4.47 4.22 -3.65
C GLU A 105 4.72 2.95 -2.85
N GLN A 106 3.77 2.01 -2.83
CA GLN A 106 3.93 0.73 -2.15
C GLN A 106 4.85 -0.25 -2.89
N ALA A 107 5.24 0.02 -4.12
CA ALA A 107 6.12 -0.88 -4.89
C ALA A 107 7.45 -1.14 -4.17
N LEU A 108 8.02 -0.15 -3.47
CA LEU A 108 9.21 -0.34 -2.65
C LEU A 108 9.04 -1.38 -1.53
N ASN A 109 7.82 -1.50 -1.00
CA ASN A 109 7.48 -2.50 0.00
C ASN A 109 7.26 -3.88 -0.64
N TRP A 110 6.75 -3.95 -1.87
CA TRP A 110 6.63 -5.23 -2.58
C TRP A 110 7.99 -5.86 -2.85
N ASP A 111 9.00 -5.05 -3.22
CA ASP A 111 10.39 -5.48 -3.41
C ASP A 111 10.99 -6.01 -2.12
N PHE A 112 10.83 -5.25 -1.03
CA PHE A 112 11.28 -5.66 0.29
C PHE A 112 10.63 -6.98 0.73
N ILE A 113 9.30 -7.08 0.63
CA ILE A 113 8.54 -8.28 1.00
C ILE A 113 8.99 -9.49 0.19
N PHE A 114 9.09 -9.35 -1.14
CA PHE A 114 9.52 -10.42 -2.03
C PHE A 114 10.91 -10.94 -1.68
N ASN A 115 11.86 -10.04 -1.51
CA ASN A 115 13.23 -10.39 -1.17
C ASN A 115 13.34 -10.99 0.24
N THR A 116 12.61 -10.43 1.21
CA THR A 116 12.65 -10.89 2.60
C THR A 116 12.02 -12.27 2.74
N VAL A 117 10.87 -12.53 2.12
CA VAL A 117 10.22 -13.85 2.14
C VAL A 117 11.14 -14.92 1.52
N LYS A 118 11.84 -14.62 0.42
CA LYS A 118 12.82 -15.54 -0.18
C LYS A 118 14.02 -15.87 0.75
N LYS A 119 14.40 -14.92 1.62
CA LYS A 119 15.53 -15.07 2.56
C LYS A 119 15.16 -15.72 3.89
N LEU A 120 13.87 -15.90 4.19
CA LEU A 120 13.42 -16.36 5.51
C LEU A 120 13.90 -17.76 5.91
N GLU A 121 14.37 -18.60 4.98
CA GLU A 121 14.77 -19.99 5.26
C GLU A 121 13.70 -20.75 6.11
N VAL A 122 12.44 -20.54 5.79
CA VAL A 122 11.28 -21.23 6.33
C VAL A 122 10.56 -21.87 5.16
N GLU A 123 10.21 -23.15 5.23
CA GLU A 123 9.66 -23.91 4.10
C GLU A 123 8.36 -23.30 3.56
N GLN A 124 7.46 -22.87 4.45
CA GLN A 124 6.21 -22.17 4.10
C GLN A 124 6.01 -20.96 5.03
N PRO A 125 6.68 -19.83 4.78
CA PRO A 125 6.56 -18.67 5.65
C PRO A 125 5.14 -18.12 5.63
N ARG A 126 4.55 -18.00 6.82
CA ARG A 126 3.18 -17.49 7.00
C ARG A 126 3.21 -15.97 7.01
N ILE A 127 2.47 -15.37 6.08
CA ILE A 127 2.42 -13.92 5.88
C ILE A 127 0.99 -13.42 6.13
N LEU A 128 0.87 -12.44 7.01
CA LEU A 128 -0.39 -11.75 7.30
C LEU A 128 -0.34 -10.34 6.72
N ASN A 129 -1.27 -10.03 5.82
CA ASN A 129 -1.45 -8.69 5.28
C ASN A 129 -2.78 -8.12 5.78
N LEU A 130 -2.72 -7.04 6.56
CA LEU A 130 -3.85 -6.33 7.17
C LEU A 130 -4.10 -5.01 6.45
N PHE A 131 -5.37 -4.60 6.33
CA PHE A 131 -5.79 -3.46 5.50
C PHE A 131 -5.30 -3.62 4.06
N ALA A 132 -5.41 -4.84 3.55
CA ALA A 132 -4.62 -5.34 2.44
C ALA A 132 -5.05 -4.82 1.06
N TYR A 133 -6.14 -4.05 0.98
CA TYR A 133 -6.66 -3.39 -0.22
C TYR A 133 -6.71 -4.34 -1.43
N THR A 134 -6.20 -3.93 -2.60
CA THR A 134 -6.21 -4.74 -3.84
C THR A 134 -5.07 -5.75 -3.95
N GLY A 135 -4.27 -5.90 -2.88
CA GLY A 135 -3.41 -7.06 -2.65
C GLY A 135 -1.98 -6.96 -3.14
N GLY A 136 -1.44 -5.80 -3.53
CA GLY A 136 -0.06 -5.71 -4.05
C GLY A 136 0.98 -6.40 -3.16
N ALA A 137 0.97 -6.12 -1.86
CA ALA A 137 1.86 -6.76 -0.88
C ALA A 137 1.59 -8.28 -0.73
N SER A 138 0.31 -8.69 -0.78
CA SER A 138 -0.07 -10.12 -0.75
C SER A 138 0.44 -10.87 -1.98
N LEU A 139 0.37 -10.24 -3.16
CA LEU A 139 0.86 -10.83 -4.41
C LEU A 139 2.39 -10.97 -4.38
N ALA A 140 3.11 -9.95 -3.90
CA ALA A 140 4.56 -10.00 -3.76
C ALA A 140 4.99 -11.11 -2.79
N ALA A 141 4.35 -11.22 -1.62
CA ALA A 141 4.59 -12.29 -0.67
C ALA A 141 4.29 -13.67 -1.25
N LYS A 142 3.18 -13.81 -1.99
CA LYS A 142 2.79 -15.08 -2.63
C LYS A 142 3.74 -15.49 -3.74
N ALA A 143 4.17 -14.55 -4.57
CA ALA A 143 5.16 -14.78 -5.63
C ALA A 143 6.52 -15.25 -5.08
N ALA A 144 6.85 -14.84 -3.85
CA ALA A 144 8.05 -15.29 -3.14
C ALA A 144 7.91 -16.66 -2.45
N GLY A 145 6.73 -17.30 -2.51
CA GLY A 145 6.47 -18.63 -1.91
C GLY A 145 5.75 -18.59 -0.54
N GLY A 146 5.28 -17.43 -0.08
CA GLY A 146 4.58 -17.27 1.19
C GLY A 146 3.22 -17.98 1.24
N ASP A 147 2.83 -18.47 2.43
CA ASP A 147 1.47 -18.84 2.79
C ASP A 147 0.74 -17.58 3.28
N VAL A 148 -0.05 -16.96 2.40
CA VAL A 148 -0.56 -15.60 2.58
C VAL A 148 -1.99 -15.60 3.10
N THR A 149 -2.22 -14.89 4.21
CA THR A 149 -3.55 -14.49 4.68
C THR A 149 -3.75 -13.01 4.40
N HIS A 150 -4.72 -12.69 3.56
CA HIS A 150 -5.10 -11.33 3.15
C HIS A 150 -6.39 -10.92 3.86
N VAL A 151 -6.34 -9.86 4.63
CA VAL A 151 -7.46 -9.37 5.46
C VAL A 151 -7.83 -7.96 5.04
N ASP A 152 -9.08 -7.77 4.63
CA ASP A 152 -9.68 -6.45 4.39
C ASP A 152 -11.16 -6.48 4.78
N SER A 153 -11.69 -5.37 5.25
CA SER A 153 -13.09 -5.29 5.68
C SER A 153 -14.08 -5.18 4.51
N ILE A 154 -13.62 -4.84 3.30
CA ILE A 154 -14.45 -4.54 2.14
C ILE A 154 -14.47 -5.71 1.14
N LYS A 155 -15.59 -6.43 1.06
CA LYS A 155 -15.75 -7.59 0.18
C LYS A 155 -15.43 -7.31 -1.30
N GLN A 156 -15.80 -6.13 -1.81
CA GLN A 156 -15.54 -5.75 -3.21
C GLN A 156 -14.03 -5.61 -3.47
N VAL A 157 -13.29 -5.09 -2.49
CA VAL A 157 -11.83 -4.95 -2.56
C VAL A 157 -11.17 -6.34 -2.55
N ILE A 158 -11.64 -7.26 -1.70
CA ILE A 158 -11.19 -8.67 -1.71
C ILE A 158 -11.43 -9.34 -3.08
N ASN A 159 -12.58 -9.12 -3.71
CA ASN A 159 -12.83 -9.65 -5.05
C ASN A 159 -11.87 -9.07 -6.09
N TRP A 160 -11.57 -7.79 -6.00
CA TRP A 160 -10.58 -7.12 -6.85
C TRP A 160 -9.16 -7.70 -6.65
N SER A 161 -8.79 -7.98 -5.40
CA SER A 161 -7.52 -8.65 -5.06
C SER A 161 -7.42 -10.05 -5.69
N ARG A 162 -8.51 -10.81 -5.72
CA ARG A 162 -8.57 -12.12 -6.41
C ARG A 162 -8.35 -12.00 -7.90
N GLU A 163 -8.99 -11.02 -8.55
CA GLU A 163 -8.78 -10.73 -9.98
C GLU A 163 -7.32 -10.36 -10.28
N ASN A 164 -6.65 -9.62 -9.37
CA ASN A 164 -5.23 -9.31 -9.47
C ASN A 164 -4.36 -10.55 -9.30
N MET A 165 -4.69 -11.43 -8.34
CA MET A 165 -4.00 -12.72 -8.15
C MET A 165 -4.09 -13.58 -9.42
N GLU A 166 -5.27 -13.75 -9.99
CA GLU A 166 -5.50 -14.51 -11.22
C GLU A 166 -4.75 -13.90 -12.41
N SER A 167 -4.81 -12.55 -12.57
CA SER A 167 -4.07 -11.84 -13.62
C SER A 167 -2.55 -11.98 -13.50
N SER A 168 -2.05 -12.21 -12.28
CA SER A 168 -0.65 -12.46 -11.96
C SER A 168 -0.25 -13.95 -12.09
N ASN A 169 -1.16 -14.84 -12.50
CA ASN A 169 -0.97 -16.30 -12.53
C ASN A 169 -0.58 -16.89 -11.15
N LEU A 170 -1.01 -16.26 -10.08
CA LEU A 170 -0.85 -16.74 -8.72
C LEU A 170 -2.12 -17.46 -8.23
N LYS A 171 -2.01 -18.22 -7.15
CA LYS A 171 -3.12 -18.96 -6.55
C LYS A 171 -2.91 -19.16 -5.05
N ASP A 172 -3.92 -19.69 -4.36
CA ASP A 172 -3.84 -20.13 -2.98
C ASP A 172 -3.48 -19.01 -1.98
N ILE A 173 -4.18 -17.88 -2.06
CA ILE A 173 -4.20 -16.84 -1.01
C ILE A 173 -5.47 -17.04 -0.16
N ARG A 174 -5.32 -17.03 1.15
CA ARG A 174 -6.44 -17.07 2.09
C ARG A 174 -7.06 -15.67 2.21
N TRP A 175 -8.28 -15.53 1.71
CA TRP A 175 -9.05 -14.28 1.74
C TRP A 175 -9.93 -14.20 2.96
N VAL A 176 -9.88 -13.10 3.69
CA VAL A 176 -10.67 -12.85 4.90
C VAL A 176 -11.34 -11.48 4.80
N VAL A 177 -12.68 -11.49 4.82
CA VAL A 177 -13.48 -10.25 4.88
C VAL A 177 -13.80 -9.99 6.34
N GLU A 178 -12.99 -9.17 7.02
CA GLU A 178 -13.13 -8.91 8.44
C GLU A 178 -12.41 -7.62 8.83
N ASP A 179 -12.82 -7.00 9.92
CA ASP A 179 -12.08 -5.93 10.59
C ASP A 179 -10.72 -6.42 11.09
N ALA A 180 -9.66 -5.64 10.83
CA ALA A 180 -8.28 -6.03 11.12
C ALA A 180 -8.03 -6.24 12.62
N LEU A 181 -8.54 -5.36 13.50
CA LEU A 181 -8.38 -5.49 14.95
C LEU A 181 -9.07 -6.75 15.47
N LYS A 182 -10.30 -7.01 15.02
CA LYS A 182 -11.03 -8.23 15.40
C LYS A 182 -10.29 -9.48 14.95
N PHE A 183 -9.77 -9.47 13.73
CA PHE A 183 -8.98 -10.59 13.20
C PHE A 183 -7.74 -10.83 14.05
N VAL A 184 -6.94 -9.81 14.31
CA VAL A 184 -5.70 -9.88 15.09
C VAL A 184 -5.97 -10.42 16.49
N LYS A 185 -6.94 -9.85 17.23
CA LYS A 185 -7.33 -10.32 18.57
C LYS A 185 -7.71 -11.81 18.59
N ARG A 186 -8.39 -12.26 17.54
CA ARG A 186 -8.76 -13.68 17.40
C ARG A 186 -7.55 -14.57 17.16
N GLU A 187 -6.61 -14.16 16.31
CA GLU A 187 -5.38 -14.92 16.04
C GLU A 187 -4.44 -14.94 17.26
N VAL A 188 -4.35 -13.87 18.05
CA VAL A 188 -3.65 -13.87 19.35
C VAL A 188 -4.24 -14.91 20.30
N LYS A 189 -5.58 -14.93 20.47
CA LYS A 189 -6.25 -15.93 21.31
C LYS A 189 -6.02 -17.38 20.85
N ARG A 190 -5.77 -17.60 19.57
CA ARG A 190 -5.48 -18.89 18.96
C ARG A 190 -4.00 -19.29 19.04
N GLY A 191 -3.15 -18.43 19.57
CA GLY A 191 -1.71 -18.64 19.60
C GLY A 191 -1.07 -18.78 18.22
N LYS A 192 -1.63 -18.12 17.19
CA LYS A 192 -1.08 -18.17 15.84
C LYS A 192 0.19 -17.34 15.75
N LYS A 193 1.09 -17.76 14.83
CA LYS A 193 2.35 -17.08 14.57
C LYS A 193 2.52 -16.85 13.07
N TYR A 194 3.17 -15.73 12.72
CA TYR A 194 3.43 -15.28 11.36
C TYR A 194 4.88 -14.85 11.19
N ASN A 195 5.47 -15.22 10.06
CA ASN A 195 6.83 -14.83 9.68
C ASN A 195 6.90 -13.46 9.02
N GLY A 196 5.80 -12.95 8.52
CA GLY A 196 5.69 -11.60 8.00
C GLY A 196 4.35 -10.99 8.35
N ILE A 197 4.35 -9.76 8.87
CA ILE A 197 3.13 -8.98 9.09
C ILE A 197 3.26 -7.65 8.37
N ILE A 198 2.24 -7.32 7.58
CA ILE A 198 2.19 -6.12 6.75
C ILE A 198 0.96 -5.33 7.17
N LEU A 199 1.15 -4.04 7.45
CA LEU A 199 0.09 -3.11 7.83
C LEU A 199 0.16 -1.86 6.97
N ASP A 200 -0.96 -1.52 6.36
CA ASP A 200 -1.15 -0.27 5.62
C ASP A 200 -2.48 0.39 6.05
N PRO A 201 -2.61 0.74 7.35
CA PRO A 201 -3.87 1.23 7.90
C PRO A 201 -4.22 2.61 7.34
N PRO A 202 -5.49 2.85 6.98
CA PRO A 202 -5.96 4.18 6.62
C PRO A 202 -5.95 5.11 7.85
N ALA A 203 -5.86 6.42 7.63
CA ALA A 203 -6.00 7.40 8.71
C ALA A 203 -7.37 7.29 9.41
N TYR A 204 -8.43 7.01 8.60
CA TYR A 204 -9.79 6.81 9.07
C TYR A 204 -10.50 5.77 8.21
N GLY A 205 -11.35 4.94 8.82
CA GLY A 205 -12.18 3.96 8.13
C GLY A 205 -13.45 3.59 8.90
N ILE A 206 -14.44 3.09 8.17
CA ILE A 206 -15.65 2.50 8.75
C ILE A 206 -15.78 1.09 8.16
N GLY A 207 -15.77 0.08 9.03
CA GLY A 207 -16.01 -1.31 8.66
C GLY A 207 -17.46 -1.56 8.25
N THR A 208 -17.72 -2.70 7.62
CA THR A 208 -19.04 -3.05 7.09
C THR A 208 -20.14 -3.18 8.15
N ASN A 209 -19.79 -3.41 9.41
CA ASN A 209 -20.72 -3.49 10.53
C ASN A 209 -20.70 -2.22 11.42
N GLY A 210 -20.14 -1.12 10.90
CA GLY A 210 -20.07 0.15 11.64
C GLY A 210 -18.87 0.29 12.58
N GLU A 211 -17.91 -0.62 12.54
CA GLU A 211 -16.66 -0.50 13.26
C GLU A 211 -15.93 0.79 12.80
N ARG A 212 -15.48 1.57 13.77
CA ARG A 212 -14.75 2.81 13.49
C ARG A 212 -13.26 2.57 13.72
N TRP A 213 -12.49 2.81 12.68
CA TRP A 213 -11.04 2.88 12.73
C TRP A 213 -10.61 4.33 12.68
N LYS A 214 -9.79 4.75 13.63
CA LYS A 214 -9.03 5.99 13.59
C LYS A 214 -7.59 5.65 13.98
N LEU A 215 -6.65 6.00 13.12
CA LEU A 215 -5.27 5.56 13.22
C LEU A 215 -4.64 5.93 14.57
N GLU A 216 -4.76 7.19 14.97
CA GLU A 216 -4.16 7.72 16.21
C GLU A 216 -4.70 7.04 17.47
N ASP A 217 -5.96 6.60 17.44
CA ASP A 217 -6.62 5.98 18.59
C ASP A 217 -6.29 4.46 18.68
N SER A 218 -5.97 3.81 17.57
CA SER A 218 -5.92 2.35 17.46
C SER A 218 -4.54 1.77 17.16
N ILE A 219 -3.59 2.60 16.67
CA ILE A 219 -2.30 2.12 16.19
C ILE A 219 -1.47 1.42 17.27
N ASN A 220 -1.44 1.96 18.48
CA ASN A 220 -0.67 1.36 19.57
C ASN A 220 -1.26 0.00 20.00
N GLU A 221 -2.59 -0.12 20.05
CA GLU A 221 -3.26 -1.37 20.40
C GLU A 221 -2.98 -2.48 19.38
N ILE A 222 -3.11 -2.19 18.08
CA ILE A 222 -2.85 -3.20 17.06
C ILE A 222 -1.38 -3.60 17.01
N LEU A 223 -0.43 -2.68 17.24
CA LEU A 223 1.00 -3.00 17.29
C LEU A 223 1.34 -3.91 18.49
N ALA A 224 0.75 -3.64 19.66
CA ALA A 224 0.89 -4.50 20.83
C ALA A 224 0.36 -5.92 20.57
N ASP A 225 -0.80 -6.04 19.93
CA ASP A 225 -1.39 -7.34 19.60
C ASP A 225 -0.56 -8.09 18.55
N ILE A 226 -0.11 -7.45 17.48
CA ILE A 226 0.68 -8.12 16.41
C ILE A 226 2.08 -8.51 16.89
N SER A 227 2.66 -7.83 17.88
CA SER A 227 3.94 -8.25 18.47
C SER A 227 3.87 -9.67 19.04
N ASN A 228 2.69 -10.07 19.54
CA ASN A 228 2.42 -11.42 20.01
C ASN A 228 2.21 -12.44 18.88
N LEU A 229 2.02 -11.99 17.64
CA LEU A 229 1.83 -12.85 16.47
C LEU A 229 3.11 -13.10 15.69
N LEU A 230 4.19 -12.37 15.94
CA LEU A 230 5.46 -12.59 15.24
C LEU A 230 6.10 -13.92 15.67
N ASP A 231 6.63 -14.64 14.68
CA ASP A 231 7.40 -15.88 14.88
C ASP A 231 8.87 -15.55 15.17
N GLU A 232 9.72 -16.56 15.42
CA GLU A 232 11.16 -16.35 15.68
C GLU A 232 11.85 -15.64 14.51
N LYS A 233 11.73 -16.19 13.30
CA LYS A 233 12.18 -15.53 12.05
C LYS A 233 11.03 -14.71 11.49
N HIS A 234 11.19 -13.40 11.48
CA HIS A 234 10.08 -12.53 11.07
C HIS A 234 10.53 -11.22 10.43
N PHE A 235 9.56 -10.56 9.79
CA PHE A 235 9.62 -9.16 9.38
C PHE A 235 8.29 -8.44 9.64
N LEU A 236 8.38 -7.14 9.76
CA LEU A 236 7.24 -6.22 9.81
C LEU A 236 7.37 -5.16 8.73
N VAL A 237 6.26 -4.80 8.11
CA VAL A 237 6.11 -3.60 7.28
C VAL A 237 4.92 -2.81 7.79
N LEU A 238 5.16 -1.57 8.20
CA LEU A 238 4.12 -0.60 8.59
C LEU A 238 4.28 0.65 7.74
N ASN A 239 3.24 0.99 6.99
CA ASN A 239 3.17 2.24 6.25
C ASN A 239 1.97 3.05 6.75
N VAL A 240 2.14 4.34 7.02
CA VAL A 240 1.07 5.20 7.53
C VAL A 240 0.97 6.51 6.75
N TYR A 241 -0.26 6.90 6.43
CA TYR A 241 -0.59 8.08 5.64
C TYR A 241 -1.32 9.11 6.51
N SER A 242 -0.72 9.57 7.59
CA SER A 242 -1.31 10.59 8.45
C SER A 242 -0.42 11.80 8.57
N LEU A 243 -0.98 12.99 8.35
CA LEU A 243 -0.29 14.27 8.58
C LEU A 243 -0.01 14.51 10.08
N GLY A 244 -0.70 13.79 10.98
CA GLY A 244 -0.52 13.88 12.43
C GLY A 244 0.61 13.03 13.00
N LEU A 245 1.22 12.14 12.19
CA LEU A 245 2.31 11.27 12.63
C LEU A 245 3.64 11.73 12.06
N SER A 246 4.72 11.54 12.84
CA SER A 246 6.09 11.76 12.40
C SER A 246 6.90 10.46 12.48
N PRO A 247 8.05 10.35 11.80
CA PRO A 247 8.93 9.18 11.96
C PRO A 247 9.30 8.90 13.41
N LEU A 248 9.50 9.93 14.24
CA LEU A 248 9.82 9.77 15.65
C LEU A 248 8.67 9.12 16.45
N ILE A 249 7.41 9.43 16.10
CA ILE A 249 6.26 8.75 16.72
C ILE A 249 6.26 7.26 16.36
N LEU A 250 6.52 6.91 15.09
CA LEU A 250 6.60 5.52 14.68
C LEU A 250 7.78 4.80 15.33
N GLU A 251 8.93 5.45 15.46
CA GLU A 251 10.08 4.90 16.16
C GLU A 251 9.73 4.51 17.60
N ASN A 252 9.11 5.42 18.36
CA ASN A 252 8.66 5.16 19.72
C ASN A 252 7.62 4.03 19.79
N LEU A 253 6.66 4.00 18.86
CA LEU A 253 5.68 2.90 18.77
C LEU A 253 6.34 1.55 18.51
N ILE A 254 7.34 1.48 17.64
CA ILE A 254 8.08 0.26 17.34
C ILE A 254 8.89 -0.16 18.58
N GLN A 255 9.67 0.74 19.17
CA GLN A 255 10.53 0.44 20.32
C GLN A 255 9.75 0.01 21.57
N THR A 256 8.53 0.54 21.76
CA THR A 256 7.71 0.20 22.95
C THR A 256 6.92 -1.10 22.77
N ASN A 257 6.58 -1.49 21.55
CA ASN A 257 5.77 -2.68 21.30
C ASN A 257 6.56 -3.91 20.88
N PHE A 258 7.76 -3.75 20.31
CA PHE A 258 8.55 -4.86 19.79
C PHE A 258 9.89 -4.99 20.54
N ARG A 259 10.30 -6.24 20.79
CA ARG A 259 11.60 -6.56 21.39
C ARG A 259 12.57 -6.97 20.28
N ASN A 260 13.86 -6.63 20.45
CA ASN A 260 14.94 -7.05 19.53
C ASN A 260 14.67 -6.65 18.07
N VAL A 261 14.34 -5.35 17.88
CA VAL A 261 14.18 -4.79 16.54
C VAL A 261 15.55 -4.66 15.88
N GLU A 262 15.76 -5.40 14.81
CA GLU A 262 17.00 -5.34 14.02
C GLU A 262 16.68 -4.80 12.61
N ASN A 263 17.67 -4.24 11.93
CA ASN A 263 17.55 -3.76 10.55
C ASN A 263 16.31 -2.85 10.33
N LEU A 264 16.12 -1.86 11.24
CA LEU A 264 14.99 -0.93 11.14
C LEU A 264 15.24 0.10 10.03
N ASP A 265 14.42 0.03 8.98
CA ASP A 265 14.22 1.11 8.02
C ASP A 265 13.09 2.01 8.53
N LEU A 266 13.39 3.29 8.76
CA LEU A 266 12.42 4.29 9.21
C LEU A 266 12.62 5.60 8.46
N GLY A 267 11.56 6.13 7.87
CA GLY A 267 11.63 7.40 7.15
C GLY A 267 10.39 7.71 6.32
N GLU A 268 10.52 8.69 5.45
CA GLU A 268 9.44 9.18 4.61
C GLU A 268 9.42 8.47 3.24
N VAL A 269 8.23 8.08 2.80
CA VAL A 269 8.00 7.54 1.46
C VAL A 269 7.62 8.66 0.51
N TYR A 270 8.19 8.67 -0.67
CA TYR A 270 7.90 9.67 -1.69
C TYR A 270 7.90 9.08 -3.10
N LEU A 271 7.32 9.81 -4.04
CA LEU A 271 7.44 9.55 -5.47
C LEU A 271 8.20 10.70 -6.15
N ASN A 272 9.10 10.34 -7.06
CA ASN A 272 9.77 11.31 -7.92
C ASN A 272 8.86 11.70 -9.09
N ALA A 273 8.55 12.98 -9.25
CA ALA A 273 7.91 13.48 -10.46
C ALA A 273 8.94 13.71 -11.58
N GLN A 274 8.55 13.50 -12.83
CA GLN A 274 9.37 13.90 -14.00
C GLN A 274 9.73 15.38 -13.97
N SER A 275 8.85 16.21 -13.44
CA SER A 275 9.09 17.65 -13.24
C SER A 275 10.18 17.96 -12.22
N GLY A 276 10.77 16.97 -11.54
CA GLY A 276 11.85 17.12 -10.57
C GLY A 276 11.38 17.30 -9.11
N ILE A 277 10.08 17.41 -8.87
CA ILE A 277 9.50 17.53 -7.52
C ILE A 277 9.36 16.13 -6.87
N LYS A 278 9.56 16.08 -5.56
CA LYS A 278 9.27 14.89 -4.73
C LYS A 278 7.92 15.04 -4.06
N LEU A 279 7.01 14.10 -4.30
CA LEU A 279 5.71 14.06 -3.64
C LEU A 279 5.79 13.15 -2.40
N PRO A 280 5.71 13.67 -1.17
CA PRO A 280 5.67 12.84 0.03
C PRO A 280 4.34 12.09 0.12
N LEU A 281 4.35 10.82 0.56
CA LEU A 281 3.18 9.94 0.56
C LEU A 281 3.05 9.09 1.83
N GLY A 282 3.72 9.49 2.89
CA GLY A 282 3.59 8.82 4.19
C GLY A 282 4.90 8.43 4.82
N ILE A 283 4.80 7.68 5.91
CA ILE A 283 5.95 7.25 6.70
C ILE A 283 5.99 5.73 6.69
N LEU A 284 7.18 5.18 6.47
CA LEU A 284 7.48 3.77 6.51
C LEU A 284 8.28 3.44 7.77
N ALA A 285 7.88 2.38 8.44
CA ALA A 285 8.71 1.65 9.39
C ALA A 285 8.70 0.16 9.00
N ARG A 286 9.86 -0.43 8.74
CA ARG A 286 9.97 -1.86 8.48
C ARG A 286 11.25 -2.42 9.08
N PHE A 287 11.18 -3.63 9.57
CA PHE A 287 12.32 -4.32 10.17
C PHE A 287 12.23 -5.83 9.93
N ASN A 288 13.34 -6.50 10.10
CA ASN A 288 13.41 -7.96 10.13
C ASN A 288 14.51 -8.43 11.08
N ASN A 289 14.38 -9.65 11.58
CA ASN A 289 15.41 -10.32 12.39
C ASN A 289 16.06 -11.50 11.63
N ILE A 290 16.10 -11.41 10.31
CA ILE A 290 16.75 -12.39 9.46
C ILE A 290 18.22 -12.00 9.38
N ASN A 291 19.10 -12.90 9.77
CA ASN A 291 20.55 -12.67 9.65
C ASN A 291 20.92 -12.35 8.19
N PRO A 292 21.80 -11.36 7.96
CA PRO A 292 22.21 -10.92 6.63
C PRO A 292 22.90 -12.03 5.81
#